data_e362ccc5b929f762ab82aabc1a0de574
#
_entry.id   e362ccc5b929f762ab82aabc1a0de574
#
_cell.length_a   1.000
_cell.length_b   1.000
_cell.length_c   1.000
_cell.angle_alpha   90.00
_cell.angle_beta   90.00
_cell.angle_gamma   90.00
#
_symmetry.space_group_name_H-M   'P 1'
#
loop_
_entity.id
_entity.type
_entity.pdbx_description
1 polymer ?
#
loop_
_entity_poly.entity_id
_entity_poly.type
_entity_poly.pdbx_seq_one_letter_code
_entity_poly.pdbx_strand_id
1 'polypeptide(L)'
;MTPEELTTSLQWRYATKIFDTEKTIAPDTWSTLEESMILTPSSFGLQPWKFITITCKKTKQDLLEHSWHQRQVTDCSHMVVLCARDGMNQKDIDKWLDQLADVRGVSRESLEGYAGMMNGFFGSMDDTQTLAWAKNQV
;
A
#
# COMPACT_ATOMS: atom_id res chain seq x y z
N MET A 1 10.85 -16.03 -13.42
CA MET A 1 11.02 -14.81 -14.25
C MET A 1 12.50 -14.66 -14.60
N THR A 2 12.85 -14.67 -15.87
CA THR A 2 14.22 -14.43 -16.34
C THR A 2 14.50 -12.93 -16.41
N PRO A 3 15.78 -12.49 -16.52
CA PRO A 3 16.11 -11.07 -16.74
C PRO A 3 15.44 -10.48 -18.00
N GLU A 4 15.34 -11.28 -19.06
CA GLU A 4 14.70 -10.89 -20.32
C GLU A 4 13.18 -10.70 -20.15
N GLU A 5 12.51 -11.61 -19.44
CA GLU A 5 11.08 -11.48 -19.12
C GLU A 5 10.79 -10.24 -18.30
N LEU A 6 11.64 -9.93 -17.31
CA LEU A 6 11.52 -8.72 -16.50
C LEU A 6 11.66 -7.47 -17.37
N THR A 7 12.71 -7.41 -18.18
CA THR A 7 12.97 -6.27 -19.06
C THR A 7 11.83 -6.06 -20.06
N THR A 8 11.35 -7.13 -20.68
CA THR A 8 10.23 -7.11 -21.63
C THR A 8 8.95 -6.59 -20.95
N SER A 9 8.65 -7.05 -19.73
CA SER A 9 7.49 -6.60 -18.97
C SER A 9 7.56 -5.10 -18.63
N LEU A 10 8.74 -4.61 -18.23
CA LEU A 10 8.94 -3.19 -17.94
C LEU A 10 8.83 -2.31 -19.19
N GLN A 11 9.30 -2.78 -20.34
CA GLN A 11 9.17 -2.07 -21.63
C GLN A 11 7.73 -2.07 -22.14
N TRP A 12 6.99 -3.15 -21.90
CA TRP A 12 5.60 -3.29 -22.35
C TRP A 12 4.63 -2.39 -21.56
N ARG A 13 4.86 -2.18 -20.26
CA ARG A 13 3.94 -1.41 -19.41
C ARG A 13 3.86 0.05 -19.82
N TYR A 14 2.68 0.63 -19.78
CA TYR A 14 2.45 2.07 -19.93
C TYR A 14 1.24 2.51 -19.11
N ALA A 15 1.04 3.83 -18.95
CA ALA A 15 -0.13 4.38 -18.28
C ALA A 15 -1.34 4.31 -19.22
N THR A 16 -2.17 3.28 -19.07
CA THR A 16 -3.37 3.04 -19.87
C THR A 16 -4.32 4.24 -19.79
N LYS A 17 -4.78 4.73 -20.95
CA LYS A 17 -5.66 5.90 -21.05
C LYS A 17 -7.13 5.53 -21.24
N ILE A 18 -7.41 4.40 -21.85
CA ILE A 18 -8.75 3.94 -22.18
C ILE A 18 -8.87 2.48 -21.73
N PHE A 19 -9.90 2.21 -20.92
CA PHE A 19 -10.25 0.87 -20.48
C PHE A 19 -11.48 0.38 -21.25
N ASP A 20 -11.55 -0.92 -21.48
CA ASP A 20 -12.73 -1.60 -21.98
C ASP A 20 -13.70 -1.80 -20.80
N THR A 21 -14.80 -1.05 -20.81
CA THR A 21 -15.79 -1.03 -19.71
C THR A 21 -16.57 -2.34 -19.57
N GLU A 22 -16.53 -3.21 -20.60
CA GLU A 22 -17.19 -4.51 -20.57
C GLU A 22 -16.29 -5.61 -19.98
N LYS A 23 -15.01 -5.30 -19.77
CA LYS A 23 -14.06 -6.23 -19.18
C LYS A 23 -13.83 -5.96 -17.71
N THR A 24 -13.77 -7.03 -16.94
CA THR A 24 -13.39 -6.98 -15.52
C THR A 24 -12.17 -7.88 -15.28
N ILE A 25 -11.36 -7.54 -14.31
CA ILE A 25 -10.27 -8.40 -13.85
C ILE A 25 -10.91 -9.64 -13.20
N ALA A 26 -10.46 -10.83 -13.60
CA ALA A 26 -10.95 -12.09 -13.03
C ALA A 26 -10.63 -12.15 -11.53
N PRO A 27 -11.50 -12.75 -10.69
CA PRO A 27 -11.31 -12.79 -9.23
C PRO A 27 -9.96 -13.35 -8.78
N ASP A 28 -9.49 -14.44 -9.39
CA ASP A 28 -8.20 -15.04 -9.03
C ASP A 28 -7.02 -14.12 -9.36
N THR A 29 -7.09 -13.42 -10.51
CA THR A 29 -6.09 -12.41 -10.89
C THR A 29 -6.13 -11.24 -9.92
N TRP A 30 -7.35 -10.81 -9.54
CA TRP A 30 -7.50 -9.71 -8.58
C TRP A 30 -6.93 -10.09 -7.21
N SER A 31 -7.20 -11.29 -6.71
CA SER A 31 -6.63 -11.78 -5.44
C SER A 31 -5.10 -11.75 -5.44
N THR A 32 -4.46 -12.15 -6.55
CA THR A 32 -3.00 -12.08 -6.69
C THR A 32 -2.49 -10.63 -6.67
N LEU A 33 -3.22 -9.69 -7.29
CA LEU A 33 -2.87 -8.26 -7.27
C LEU A 33 -3.03 -7.68 -5.86
N GLU A 34 -4.07 -8.03 -5.11
CA GLU A 34 -4.23 -7.63 -3.70
C GLU A 34 -3.10 -8.16 -2.84
N GLU A 35 -2.73 -9.42 -2.99
CA GLU A 35 -1.60 -10.01 -2.27
C GLU A 35 -0.28 -9.28 -2.60
N SER A 36 -0.06 -8.91 -3.86
CA SER A 36 1.14 -8.16 -4.25
C SER A 36 1.24 -6.79 -3.58
N MET A 37 0.12 -6.10 -3.38
CA MET A 37 0.07 -4.84 -2.63
C MET A 37 0.40 -5.06 -1.15
N ILE A 38 -0.15 -6.12 -0.53
CA ILE A 38 0.10 -6.47 0.88
C ILE A 38 1.57 -6.84 1.11
N LEU A 39 2.19 -7.54 0.16
CA LEU A 39 3.59 -7.98 0.25
C LEU A 39 4.60 -6.88 -0.12
N THR A 40 4.14 -5.70 -0.52
CA THR A 40 5.03 -4.57 -0.82
C THR A 40 5.82 -4.17 0.44
N PRO A 41 7.15 -4.03 0.35
CA PRO A 41 7.97 -3.65 1.49
C PRO A 41 7.77 -2.18 1.87
N SER A 42 7.93 -1.87 3.15
CA SER A 42 7.97 -0.50 3.67
C SER A 42 9.12 -0.33 4.65
N SER A 43 9.44 0.93 4.97
CA SER A 43 10.45 1.23 5.97
C SER A 43 10.07 0.62 7.32
N PHE A 44 11.00 -0.09 7.96
CA PHE A 44 10.79 -0.90 9.16
C PHE A 44 9.73 -2.01 9.03
N GLY A 45 9.15 -2.23 7.87
CA GLY A 45 8.04 -3.16 7.69
C GLY A 45 6.69 -2.66 8.27
N LEU A 46 6.60 -1.42 8.69
CA LEU A 46 5.45 -0.86 9.42
C LEU A 46 4.18 -0.72 8.58
N GLN A 47 4.28 -0.76 7.24
CA GLN A 47 3.15 -0.71 6.31
C GLN A 47 2.11 0.38 6.69
N PRO A 48 2.51 1.66 6.73
CA PRO A 48 1.66 2.76 7.21
C PRO A 48 0.62 3.17 6.16
N TRP A 49 -0.06 2.20 5.57
CA TRP A 49 -1.02 2.39 4.49
C TRP A 49 -2.28 1.57 4.67
N LYS A 50 -3.26 1.93 3.87
CA LYS A 50 -4.46 1.13 3.62
C LYS A 50 -4.80 1.21 2.14
N PHE A 51 -5.12 0.09 1.54
CA PHE A 51 -5.64 0.00 0.17
C PHE A 51 -7.16 -0.11 0.23
N ILE A 52 -7.87 0.75 -0.50
CA ILE A 52 -9.31 0.70 -0.61
C ILE A 52 -9.67 0.38 -2.05
N THR A 53 -10.22 -0.80 -2.28
CA THR A 53 -10.70 -1.23 -3.60
C THR A 53 -12.12 -0.73 -3.83
N ILE A 54 -12.34 -0.04 -4.94
CA ILE A 54 -13.64 0.51 -5.33
C ILE A 54 -14.05 -0.12 -6.67
N THR A 55 -15.14 -0.89 -6.65
CA THR A 55 -15.77 -1.49 -7.82
C THR A 55 -17.15 -0.89 -8.12
N CYS A 56 -17.75 -0.19 -7.14
CA CYS A 56 -19.06 0.44 -7.27
C CYS A 56 -19.02 1.57 -8.32
N LYS A 57 -19.79 1.41 -9.40
CA LYS A 57 -19.89 2.41 -10.50
C LYS A 57 -20.28 3.79 -10.00
N LYS A 58 -21.25 3.86 -9.07
CA LYS A 58 -21.70 5.14 -8.51
C LYS A 58 -20.56 5.85 -7.76
N THR A 59 -19.85 5.14 -6.89
CA THR A 59 -18.72 5.72 -6.13
C THR A 59 -17.61 6.19 -7.06
N LYS A 60 -17.28 5.42 -8.10
CA LYS A 60 -16.30 5.83 -9.12
C LYS A 60 -16.75 7.08 -9.88
N GLN A 61 -18.04 7.20 -10.19
CA GLN A 61 -18.60 8.40 -10.83
C GLN A 61 -18.51 9.62 -9.91
N ASP A 62 -18.81 9.45 -8.60
CA ASP A 62 -18.73 10.53 -7.61
C ASP A 62 -17.27 11.01 -7.42
N LEU A 63 -16.27 10.12 -7.62
CA LEU A 63 -14.85 10.45 -7.53
C LEU A 63 -14.30 11.16 -8.79
N LEU A 64 -15.00 11.15 -9.89
CA LEU A 64 -14.51 11.68 -11.17
C LEU A 64 -14.12 13.17 -11.08
N GLU A 65 -14.93 14.00 -10.43
CA GLU A 65 -14.66 15.42 -10.24
C GLU A 65 -13.40 15.69 -9.40
N HIS A 66 -13.08 14.78 -8.48
CA HIS A 66 -11.88 14.84 -7.63
C HIS A 66 -10.64 14.24 -8.28
N SER A 67 -10.76 13.72 -9.51
CA SER A 67 -9.72 13.00 -10.25
C SER A 67 -9.45 13.65 -11.61
N TRP A 68 -9.48 14.97 -11.69
CA TRP A 68 -9.24 15.76 -12.91
C TRP A 68 -10.11 15.32 -14.11
N HIS A 69 -11.30 14.79 -13.84
CA HIS A 69 -12.22 14.22 -14.83
C HIS A 69 -11.60 13.12 -15.70
N GLN A 70 -10.62 12.38 -15.15
CA GLN A 70 -9.99 11.28 -15.87
C GLN A 70 -10.93 10.07 -15.92
N ARG A 71 -11.36 9.72 -17.11
CA ARG A 71 -12.30 8.61 -17.35
C ARG A 71 -11.74 7.26 -16.88
N GLN A 72 -10.43 7.11 -16.72
CA GLN A 72 -9.83 5.91 -16.15
C GLN A 72 -10.45 5.53 -14.80
N VAL A 73 -10.85 6.51 -14.01
CA VAL A 73 -11.50 6.31 -12.70
C VAL A 73 -12.86 5.60 -12.84
N THR A 74 -13.66 6.01 -13.81
CA THR A 74 -15.00 5.43 -14.04
C THR A 74 -14.94 4.14 -14.83
N ASP A 75 -14.04 4.06 -15.81
CA ASP A 75 -14.01 3.00 -16.80
C ASP A 75 -13.23 1.76 -16.36
N CYS A 76 -12.30 1.90 -15.39
CA CYS A 76 -11.54 0.75 -14.89
C CYS A 76 -12.44 -0.28 -14.16
N SER A 77 -12.04 -1.54 -14.20
CA SER A 77 -12.69 -2.63 -13.46
C SER A 77 -12.61 -2.39 -11.95
N HIS A 78 -11.42 -2.21 -11.44
CA HIS A 78 -11.11 -1.95 -10.04
C HIS A 78 -10.32 -0.65 -9.93
N MET A 79 -10.71 0.23 -9.03
CA MET A 79 -9.95 1.40 -8.64
C MET A 79 -9.38 1.17 -7.24
N VAL A 80 -8.09 1.40 -7.06
CA VAL A 80 -7.46 1.31 -5.75
C VAL A 80 -7.07 2.70 -5.28
N VAL A 81 -7.56 3.07 -4.10
CA VAL A 81 -7.12 4.28 -3.40
C VAL A 81 -6.04 3.89 -2.40
N LEU A 82 -4.87 4.47 -2.57
CA LEU A 82 -3.73 4.30 -1.69
C LEU A 82 -3.83 5.35 -0.58
N CYS A 83 -4.03 4.91 0.65
CA CYS A 83 -4.19 5.78 1.80
C CYS A 83 -2.95 5.70 2.69
N ALA A 84 -2.30 6.81 2.95
CA ALA A 84 -1.29 6.90 4.00
C ALA A 84 -1.97 7.00 5.37
N ARG A 85 -1.36 6.40 6.38
CA ARG A 85 -1.81 6.52 7.78
C ARG A 85 -1.55 7.94 8.28
N ASP A 86 -2.53 8.51 8.94
CA ASP A 86 -2.40 9.79 9.62
C ASP A 86 -1.81 9.58 11.03
N GLY A 87 -0.50 9.80 11.12
CA GLY A 87 0.27 9.61 12.34
C GLY A 87 0.68 8.17 12.65
N MET A 88 1.77 8.05 13.38
CA MET A 88 2.31 6.83 13.97
C MET A 88 2.62 7.11 15.43
N ASN A 89 2.28 6.19 16.31
CA ASN A 89 2.53 6.34 17.73
C ASN A 89 3.09 5.04 18.32
N GLN A 90 3.50 5.10 19.59
CA GLN A 90 4.11 3.96 20.28
C GLN A 90 3.27 2.68 20.21
N LYS A 91 1.93 2.81 20.35
CA LYS A 91 1.03 1.63 20.31
C LYS A 91 1.06 0.93 18.94
N ASP A 92 1.28 1.69 17.87
CA ASP A 92 1.38 1.11 16.53
C ASP A 92 2.68 0.33 16.37
N ILE A 93 3.77 0.86 16.90
CA ILE A 93 5.08 0.20 16.91
C ILE A 93 5.01 -1.07 17.76
N ASP A 94 4.44 -1.00 18.96
CA ASP A 94 4.31 -2.15 19.86
C ASP A 94 3.46 -3.25 19.21
N LYS A 95 2.29 -2.90 18.66
CA LYS A 95 1.43 -3.85 17.96
C LYS A 95 2.16 -4.54 16.80
N TRP A 96 2.93 -3.79 16.04
CA TRP A 96 3.70 -4.36 14.93
C TRP A 96 4.80 -5.30 15.43
N LEU A 97 5.50 -4.93 16.50
CA LEU A 97 6.54 -5.76 17.09
C LEU A 97 5.99 -7.06 17.70
N ASP A 98 4.81 -7.00 18.33
CA ASP A 98 4.11 -8.17 18.86
C ASP A 98 3.75 -9.13 17.70
N GLN A 99 3.17 -8.59 16.63
CA GLN A 99 2.87 -9.39 15.43
C GLN A 99 4.14 -9.97 14.78
N LEU A 100 5.24 -9.22 14.75
CA LEU A 100 6.51 -9.70 14.22
C LEU A 100 7.08 -10.84 15.07
N ALA A 101 6.99 -10.73 16.39
CA ALA A 101 7.41 -11.78 17.32
C ALA A 101 6.61 -13.07 17.09
N ASP A 102 5.28 -12.97 16.99
CA ASP A 102 4.38 -14.08 16.72
C ASP A 102 4.71 -14.78 15.39
N VAL A 103 4.82 -14.01 14.31
CA VAL A 103 5.06 -14.55 12.96
C VAL A 103 6.43 -15.23 12.87
N ARG A 104 7.44 -14.68 13.56
CA ARG A 104 8.80 -15.25 13.56
C ARG A 104 9.00 -16.35 14.60
N GLY A 105 8.06 -16.54 15.51
CA GLY A 105 8.20 -17.50 16.63
C GLY A 105 9.34 -17.14 17.58
N VAL A 106 9.57 -15.84 17.81
CA VAL A 106 10.62 -15.33 18.71
C VAL A 106 10.02 -14.57 19.87
N SER A 107 10.78 -14.40 20.97
CA SER A 107 10.28 -13.60 22.09
C SER A 107 10.29 -12.11 21.76
N ARG A 108 9.37 -11.35 22.38
CA ARG A 108 9.28 -9.89 22.23
C ARG A 108 10.56 -9.19 22.68
N GLU A 109 11.20 -9.72 23.74
CA GLU A 109 12.47 -9.22 24.29
C GLU A 109 13.61 -9.28 23.25
N SER A 110 13.61 -10.30 22.38
CA SER A 110 14.62 -10.41 21.32
C SER A 110 14.57 -9.29 20.29
N LEU A 111 13.48 -8.53 20.27
CA LEU A 111 13.24 -7.40 19.38
C LEU A 111 13.48 -6.03 20.03
N GLU A 112 13.98 -5.97 21.28
CA GLU A 112 14.21 -4.71 22.00
C GLU A 112 15.17 -3.76 21.27
N GLY A 113 16.24 -4.29 20.68
CA GLY A 113 17.18 -3.48 19.90
C GLY A 113 16.50 -2.84 18.67
N TYR A 114 15.61 -3.58 18.03
CA TYR A 114 14.85 -3.10 16.90
C TYR A 114 13.77 -2.07 17.32
N ALA A 115 13.10 -2.34 18.44
CA ALA A 115 12.16 -1.40 19.07
C ALA A 115 12.86 -0.07 19.42
N GLY A 116 14.04 -0.12 20.02
CA GLY A 116 14.83 1.06 20.34
C GLY A 116 15.20 1.90 19.11
N MET A 117 15.56 1.24 18.00
CA MET A 117 15.84 1.92 16.73
C MET A 117 14.61 2.65 16.18
N MET A 118 13.45 2.00 16.17
CA MET A 118 12.20 2.59 15.72
C MET A 118 11.75 3.75 16.61
N ASN A 119 11.80 3.56 17.92
CA ASN A 119 11.47 4.60 18.89
C ASN A 119 12.39 5.81 18.78
N GLY A 120 13.67 5.61 18.55
CA GLY A 120 14.62 6.70 18.29
C GLY A 120 14.31 7.47 17.02
N PHE A 121 13.90 6.76 15.96
CA PHE A 121 13.54 7.37 14.68
C PHE A 121 12.26 8.19 14.78
N PHE A 122 11.17 7.61 15.29
CA PHE A 122 9.87 8.29 15.40
C PHE A 122 9.81 9.29 16.55
N GLY A 123 10.54 9.07 17.66
CA GLY A 123 10.59 9.98 18.80
C GLY A 123 11.19 11.35 18.49
N SER A 124 11.90 11.48 17.36
CA SER A 124 12.42 12.76 16.87
C SER A 124 11.49 13.50 15.91
N MET A 125 10.35 12.90 15.54
CA MET A 125 9.41 13.44 14.55
C MET A 125 8.18 14.04 15.24
N ASP A 126 7.72 15.16 14.70
CA ASP A 126 6.37 15.68 14.98
C ASP A 126 5.31 14.98 14.07
N ASP A 127 4.04 15.28 14.31
CA ASP A 127 2.92 14.69 13.56
C ASP A 127 3.01 14.98 12.05
N THR A 128 3.46 16.19 11.67
CA THR A 128 3.61 16.57 10.26
C THR A 128 4.71 15.76 9.58
N GLN A 129 5.83 15.57 10.25
CA GLN A 129 6.95 14.77 9.75
C GLN A 129 6.58 13.29 9.66
N THR A 130 5.85 12.77 10.63
CA THR A 130 5.36 11.39 10.65
C THR A 130 4.37 11.13 9.51
N LEU A 131 3.44 12.07 9.27
CA LEU A 131 2.52 11.99 8.12
C LEU A 131 3.27 12.07 6.78
N ALA A 132 4.26 12.96 6.64
CA ALA A 132 5.09 13.07 5.45
C ALA A 132 5.86 11.76 5.20
N TRP A 133 6.44 11.19 6.26
CA TRP A 133 7.09 9.87 6.18
C TRP A 133 6.11 8.78 5.72
N ALA A 134 4.91 8.69 6.30
CA ALA A 134 3.91 7.70 5.90
C ALA A 134 3.49 7.86 4.43
N LYS A 135 3.30 9.10 3.95
CA LYS A 135 3.00 9.38 2.54
C LYS A 135 4.12 8.95 1.58
N ASN A 136 5.37 9.00 2.02
CA ASN A 136 6.50 8.55 1.21
C ASN A 136 6.64 7.03 1.14
N GLN A 137 5.88 6.27 1.95
CA GLN A 137 5.83 4.81 1.88
C GLN A 137 4.76 4.31 0.90
N VAL A 138 3.81 5.15 0.53
CA VAL A 138 2.69 4.86 -0.38
C VAL A 138 3.02 5.30 -1.78
#